data_5d9b193b76b72a90bed03da451794834
#
_entry.id   5d9b193b76b72a90bed03da451794834
#
_cell.length_a   1.000
_cell.length_b   1.000
_cell.length_c   1.000
_cell.angle_alpha   90.00
_cell.angle_beta   90.00
_cell.angle_gamma   90.00
#
_symmetry.space_group_name_H-M   'P 1'
#
loop_
_entity.id
_entity.type
_entity.pdbx_description
1 polymer ?
#
loop_
_entity_poly.entity_id
_entity_poly.type
_entity_poly.pdbx_seq_one_letter_code
_entity_poly.pdbx_strand_id
1 'polypeptide(L)'
;MKKAYELTFIVRQDPNEDVINDAVNQVQAWVEAGELGQVTKIDRWGRRRLAYEIDKQRDGYYVQMDAEIDPSGLPELERNLKLSAQILRYLLVLSEK
;
A
#
# COMPACT_ATOMS: atom_id res chain seq x y z
N MET A 1 8.24 14.65 -13.25
CA MET A 1 8.24 13.49 -14.15
C MET A 1 7.96 12.25 -13.36
N LYS A 2 6.99 11.47 -13.79
CA LYS A 2 6.61 10.24 -13.07
C LYS A 2 7.61 9.13 -13.34
N LYS A 3 7.83 8.32 -12.30
CA LYS A 3 8.68 7.12 -12.38
C LYS A 3 7.88 5.92 -11.93
N ALA A 4 8.28 4.73 -12.38
CA ALA A 4 7.62 3.50 -12.02
C ALA A 4 8.05 3.04 -10.63
N TYR A 5 7.08 2.72 -9.79
CA TYR A 5 7.32 2.22 -8.43
C TYR A 5 6.50 0.97 -8.18
N GLU A 6 7.00 0.14 -7.27
CA GLU A 6 6.26 -0.98 -6.73
C GLU A 6 6.00 -0.70 -5.26
N LEU A 7 4.76 -0.71 -4.86
CA LEU A 7 4.35 -0.54 -3.47
C LEU A 7 3.73 -1.84 -2.98
N THR A 8 4.41 -2.49 -2.04
CA THR A 8 3.88 -3.67 -1.37
C THR A 8 3.50 -3.26 0.03
N PHE A 9 2.29 -3.57 0.45
CA PHE A 9 1.85 -3.22 1.79
C PHE A 9 1.00 -4.32 2.40
N ILE A 10 0.95 -4.31 3.72
CA ILE A 10 0.20 -5.28 4.50
C ILE A 10 -0.91 -4.55 5.23
N VAL A 11 -2.15 -4.93 4.93
CA VAL A 11 -3.32 -4.38 5.59
C VAL A 11 -3.63 -5.23 6.83
N ARG A 12 -3.99 -4.56 7.93
CA ARG A 12 -4.42 -5.23 9.15
C ARG A 12 -5.60 -6.14 8.83
N GLN A 13 -5.53 -7.38 9.26
CA GLN A 13 -6.58 -8.35 9.02
C GLN A 13 -7.84 -7.97 9.78
N ASP A 14 -8.99 -8.06 9.11
CA ASP A 14 -10.29 -7.74 9.69
C ASP A 14 -11.31 -8.78 9.19
N PRO A 15 -12.22 -9.23 10.06
CA PRO A 15 -13.26 -10.18 9.63
C PRO A 15 -14.19 -9.60 8.56
N ASN A 16 -14.34 -8.28 8.53
CA ASN A 16 -15.16 -7.59 7.54
C ASN A 16 -14.32 -7.22 6.34
N GLU A 17 -14.55 -7.88 5.20
CA GLU A 17 -13.81 -7.61 3.98
C GLU A 17 -13.94 -6.18 3.49
N ASP A 18 -15.05 -5.50 3.82
CA ASP A 18 -15.24 -4.12 3.41
C ASP A 18 -14.18 -3.21 4.03
N VAL A 19 -13.76 -3.50 5.25
CA VAL A 19 -12.71 -2.74 5.92
C VAL A 19 -11.39 -2.87 5.15
N ILE A 20 -11.07 -4.10 4.71
CA ILE A 20 -9.86 -4.35 3.92
C ILE A 20 -9.96 -3.65 2.56
N ASN A 21 -11.11 -3.78 1.89
CA ASN A 21 -11.32 -3.13 0.59
C ASN A 21 -11.18 -1.62 0.70
N ASP A 22 -11.74 -1.03 1.74
CA ASP A 22 -11.66 0.41 1.98
C ASP A 22 -10.20 0.84 2.19
N ALA A 23 -9.42 0.03 2.91
CA ALA A 23 -8.01 0.33 3.13
C ALA A 23 -7.22 0.29 1.82
N VAL A 24 -7.48 -0.70 0.98
CA VAL A 24 -6.83 -0.80 -0.34
C VAL A 24 -7.19 0.40 -1.21
N ASN A 25 -8.48 0.74 -1.24
CA ASN A 25 -8.95 1.89 -2.01
C ASN A 25 -8.35 3.20 -1.49
N GLN A 26 -8.19 3.30 -0.18
CA GLN A 26 -7.58 4.48 0.43
C GLN A 26 -6.12 4.65 0.01
N VAL A 27 -5.36 3.55 -0.03
CA VAL A 27 -3.97 3.60 -0.47
C VAL A 27 -3.90 4.04 -1.92
N GLN A 28 -4.77 3.51 -2.77
CA GLN A 28 -4.83 3.93 -4.17
C GLN A 28 -5.14 5.43 -4.27
N ALA A 29 -6.07 5.92 -3.48
CA ALA A 29 -6.41 7.34 -3.47
C ALA A 29 -5.22 8.21 -3.05
N TRP A 30 -4.43 7.74 -2.08
CA TRP A 30 -3.23 8.45 -1.67
C TRP A 30 -2.18 8.50 -2.78
N VAL A 31 -2.01 7.39 -3.51
CA VAL A 31 -1.08 7.34 -4.63
C VAL A 31 -1.48 8.33 -5.72
N GLU A 32 -2.79 8.42 -5.98
CA GLU A 32 -3.32 9.23 -7.08
C GLU A 32 -3.65 10.66 -6.69
N ALA A 33 -3.43 11.03 -5.43
CA ALA A 33 -3.77 12.36 -4.93
C ALA A 33 -3.03 13.45 -5.70
N GLY A 34 -3.75 14.52 -6.04
CA GLY A 34 -3.18 15.66 -6.72
C GLY A 34 -2.66 15.35 -8.12
N GLU A 35 -3.08 14.25 -8.71
CA GLU A 35 -2.63 13.80 -10.02
C GLU A 35 -1.12 13.54 -10.08
N LEU A 36 -0.49 13.34 -8.93
CA LEU A 36 0.96 13.05 -8.85
C LEU A 36 1.28 11.58 -9.07
N GLY A 37 0.27 10.72 -9.07
CA GLY A 37 0.49 9.29 -9.29
C GLY A 37 -0.68 8.62 -9.98
N GLN A 38 -0.40 7.47 -10.55
CA GLN A 38 -1.41 6.64 -11.20
C GLN A 38 -1.08 5.17 -10.93
N VAL A 39 -2.06 4.45 -10.37
CA VAL A 39 -1.92 3.01 -10.15
C VAL A 39 -2.18 2.31 -11.48
N THR A 40 -1.22 1.49 -11.91
CA THR A 40 -1.31 0.78 -13.19
C THR A 40 -1.72 -0.67 -13.01
N LYS A 41 -1.46 -1.25 -11.83
CA LYS A 41 -1.81 -2.64 -11.56
C LYS A 41 -1.96 -2.84 -10.07
N ILE A 42 -2.93 -3.67 -9.68
CA ILE A 42 -3.12 -4.06 -8.29
C ILE A 42 -3.18 -5.58 -8.23
N ASP A 43 -2.26 -6.17 -7.45
CA ASP A 43 -2.26 -7.60 -7.15
C ASP A 43 -2.62 -7.78 -5.69
N ARG A 44 -3.72 -8.46 -5.43
CA ARG A 44 -4.12 -8.80 -4.08
C ARG A 44 -3.68 -10.23 -3.79
N TRP A 45 -2.67 -10.37 -2.95
CA TRP A 45 -2.18 -11.70 -2.59
C TRP A 45 -3.05 -12.38 -1.54
N GLY A 46 -3.82 -11.58 -0.82
CA GLY A 46 -4.72 -12.09 0.18
C GLY A 46 -4.07 -12.28 1.54
N ARG A 47 -4.77 -13.02 2.40
CA ARG A 47 -4.31 -13.27 3.75
C ARG A 47 -3.08 -14.17 3.75
N ARG A 48 -2.05 -13.72 4.45
CA ARG A 48 -0.81 -14.48 4.61
C ARG A 48 -0.30 -14.37 6.02
N ARG A 49 0.38 -15.42 6.47
CA ARG A 49 1.01 -15.40 7.77
C ARG A 49 2.25 -14.53 7.74
N LEU A 50 2.40 -13.67 8.75
CA LEU A 50 3.56 -12.81 8.87
C LEU A 50 4.76 -13.64 9.35
N ALA A 51 5.96 -13.25 8.93
CA ALA A 51 7.19 -13.90 9.36
C ALA A 51 7.38 -13.75 10.88
N TYR A 52 6.91 -12.64 11.41
CA TYR A 52 6.91 -12.36 12.84
C TYR A 52 5.72 -11.47 13.16
N GLU A 53 5.34 -11.45 14.42
CA GLU A 53 4.18 -10.69 14.86
C GLU A 53 4.42 -9.20 14.72
N ILE A 54 3.47 -8.49 14.11
CA ILE A 54 3.53 -7.04 13.94
C ILE A 54 2.28 -6.47 14.61
N ASP A 55 2.46 -5.57 15.58
CA ASP A 55 1.37 -4.92 16.29
C ASP A 55 0.33 -5.94 16.76
N LYS A 56 0.81 -7.05 17.34
CA LYS A 56 0.00 -8.17 17.85
C LYS A 56 -0.79 -8.90 16.76
N GLN A 57 -0.46 -8.69 15.50
CA GLN A 57 -1.08 -9.40 14.38
C GLN A 57 -0.14 -10.50 13.90
N ARG A 58 -0.69 -11.70 13.69
CA ARG A 58 0.07 -12.84 13.17
C ARG A 58 -0.13 -13.01 11.67
N ASP A 59 -1.23 -12.50 11.15
CA ASP A 59 -1.58 -12.56 9.74
C ASP A 59 -1.82 -11.15 9.24
N GLY A 60 -1.67 -10.97 7.94
CA GLY A 60 -1.98 -9.72 7.29
C GLY A 60 -2.50 -9.96 5.89
N TYR A 61 -3.14 -8.97 5.33
CA TYR A 61 -3.62 -9.01 3.96
C TYR A 61 -2.60 -8.30 3.07
N TYR A 62 -1.99 -9.05 2.16
CA TYR A 62 -0.91 -8.54 1.31
C TYR A 62 -1.45 -8.00 0.01
N VAL A 63 -0.97 -6.83 -0.37
CA VAL A 63 -1.32 -6.19 -1.65
C VAL A 63 -0.06 -5.61 -2.26
N GLN A 64 0.07 -5.77 -3.57
CA GLN A 64 1.12 -5.10 -4.34
C GLN A 64 0.48 -4.22 -5.39
N MET A 65 0.92 -2.97 -5.46
CA MET A 65 0.50 -2.03 -6.49
C MET A 65 1.70 -1.61 -7.32
N ASP A 66 1.52 -1.63 -8.63
CA ASP A 66 2.45 -0.98 -9.54
C ASP A 66 1.88 0.39 -9.85
N ALA A 67 2.71 1.41 -9.79
CA ALA A 67 2.25 2.77 -9.98
C ALA A 67 3.32 3.63 -10.62
N GLU A 68 2.87 4.63 -11.35
CA GLU A 68 3.75 5.69 -11.84
C GLU A 68 3.51 6.90 -10.95
N ILE A 69 4.56 7.36 -10.28
CA ILE A 69 4.44 8.41 -9.27
C ILE A 69 5.51 9.47 -9.52
N ASP A 70 5.08 10.72 -9.48
CA ASP A 70 6.02 11.84 -9.46
C ASP A 70 6.72 11.83 -8.10
N PRO A 71 8.07 11.85 -8.07
CA PRO A 71 8.78 11.81 -6.78
C PRO A 71 8.36 12.89 -5.79
N SER A 72 7.83 14.02 -6.27
CA SER A 72 7.35 15.07 -5.38
C SER A 72 6.15 14.63 -4.55
N GLY A 73 5.45 13.57 -4.96
CA GLY A 73 4.32 13.03 -4.22
C GLY A 73 4.69 11.97 -3.18
N LEU A 74 5.95 11.51 -3.18
CA LEU A 74 6.37 10.42 -2.29
C LEU A 74 6.33 10.78 -0.80
N PRO A 75 6.80 11.97 -0.37
CA PRO A 75 6.77 12.28 1.06
C PRO A 75 5.38 12.23 1.67
N GLU A 76 4.38 12.76 0.96
CA GLU A 76 3.00 12.75 1.46
C GLU A 76 2.43 11.34 1.45
N LEU A 77 2.69 10.57 0.40
CA LEU A 77 2.25 9.19 0.33
C LEU A 77 2.81 8.37 1.49
N GLU A 78 4.11 8.46 1.72
CA GLU A 78 4.75 7.70 2.81
C GLU A 78 4.24 8.15 4.17
N ARG A 79 4.01 9.44 4.33
CA ARG A 79 3.45 9.96 5.58
C ARG A 79 2.09 9.34 5.85
N ASN A 80 1.22 9.29 4.83
CA ASN A 80 -0.11 8.70 4.98
C ASN A 80 -0.03 7.22 5.32
N LEU A 81 0.88 6.49 4.66
CA LEU A 81 1.08 5.07 4.94
C LEU A 81 1.54 4.83 6.38
N LYS A 82 2.47 5.66 6.85
CA LYS A 82 3.01 5.54 8.22
C LYS A 82 1.97 5.86 9.29
N LEU A 83 1.08 6.81 9.01
CA LEU A 83 0.09 7.26 9.99
C LEU A 83 -1.17 6.39 9.99
N SER A 84 -1.35 5.53 9.00
CA SER A 84 -2.55 4.71 8.91
C SER A 84 -2.54 3.58 9.92
N ALA A 85 -3.63 3.47 10.70
CA ALA A 85 -3.81 2.34 11.61
C ALA A 85 -4.08 1.04 10.87
N GLN A 86 -4.53 1.10 9.62
CA GLN A 86 -4.85 -0.08 8.83
C GLN A 86 -3.65 -0.69 8.13
N ILE A 87 -2.58 0.06 7.94
CA ILE A 87 -1.40 -0.41 7.24
C ILE A 87 -0.34 -0.83 8.27
N LEU A 88 -0.09 -2.13 8.37
CA LEU A 88 0.89 -2.67 9.31
C LEU A 88 2.32 -2.38 8.86
N ARG A 89 2.55 -2.52 7.57
CA ARG A 89 3.89 -2.34 7.01
C ARG A 89 3.78 -2.05 5.52
N TYR A 90 4.76 -1.36 4.97
CA TYR A 90 4.83 -1.12 3.53
C TYR A 90 6.28 -1.11 3.07
N LEU A 91 6.47 -1.37 1.79
CA LEU A 91 7.75 -1.27 1.11
C LEU A 91 7.52 -0.59 -0.24
N LEU A 92 8.15 0.55 -0.44
CA LEU A 92 8.02 1.32 -1.68
C LEU A 92 9.39 1.37 -2.35
N VAL A 93 9.49 0.79 -3.53
CA VAL A 93 10.75 0.70 -4.26
C VAL A 93 10.60 1.21 -5.69
N LEU A 94 11.67 1.81 -6.19
CA LEU A 94 11.73 2.23 -7.58
C LEU A 94 11.86 0.98 -8.45
N SER A 95 10.95 0.84 -9.41
CA SER A 95 10.97 -0.28 -10.33
C SER A 95 11.86 0.08 -11.50
N GLU A 96 12.99 -0.60 -11.62
CA GLU A 96 13.91 -0.39 -12.73
C GLU A 96 13.80 -1.54 -13.73
N LYS A 97 13.90 -1.18 -14.98
CA LYS A 97 13.89 -2.18 -16.06
C LYS A 97 15.08 -2.01 -16.94
#